data_bcba3cc6e2e382d8b49bc23aad242e07
#
_entry.id   bcba3cc6e2e382d8b49bc23aad242e07
#
_cell.length_a   1.000
_cell.length_b   1.000
_cell.length_c   1.000
_cell.angle_alpha   90.00
_cell.angle_beta   90.00
_cell.angle_gamma   90.00
#
_symmetry.space_group_name_H-M   'P 1'
#
loop_
_entity.id
_entity.type
_entity.pdbx_description
1 polymer ?
#
loop_
_entity_poly.entity_id
_entity_poly.type
_entity_poly.pdbx_seq_one_letter_code
_entity_poly.pdbx_strand_id
1 'polypeptide(L)'
;LRLPWIDAMRRFGSDKPDMRFGMEFVELADTLKDTGEFAVFNSAEYIGGICAKGCATYTRKQLDQLTDFVKSPQIGAKGLVYAKVNADGSVKSSVDKFYSQEVLENLKNKMQAEPGDLLLIMSGDDAMKTRKQLGVLRLEMADRLGLRDKNKFALLWVVDFPMFEWSDEENRLLAMHHPFTMPKPEDIPMLDTTPEKVRANAYDMVCNGVEVGGGSIRIHDSKLQAKIFKTLGFTPERAQQQFGFLMNAFKYGAPPHGGLAYGLDRWVSLFAGLDSIRDCIAFPKNNSGRDVMLDAPAELDASQLEELKISVVKEEK
;
A
#
# COMPACT_ATOMS: atom_id res chain seq x y z
N LEU A 1 5.33 17.47 -6.09
CA LEU A 1 5.23 16.30 -6.96
C LEU A 1 3.79 15.77 -6.93
N ARG A 2 3.23 15.43 -8.09
CA ARG A 2 2.00 14.63 -8.21
C ARG A 2 2.36 13.28 -8.82
N LEU A 3 1.96 12.20 -8.18
CA LEU A 3 2.28 10.84 -8.58
C LEU A 3 0.98 10.05 -8.70
N PRO A 4 0.64 9.50 -9.89
CA PRO A 4 -0.47 8.57 -10.02
C PRO A 4 -0.30 7.36 -9.10
N TRP A 5 -1.39 6.87 -8.53
CA TRP A 5 -1.37 5.71 -7.63
C TRP A 5 -0.68 4.49 -8.25
N ILE A 6 -0.94 4.23 -9.53
CA ILE A 6 -0.33 3.08 -10.22
C ILE A 6 1.20 3.20 -10.30
N ASP A 7 1.71 4.42 -10.48
CA ASP A 7 3.15 4.67 -10.52
C ASP A 7 3.77 4.59 -9.13
N ALA A 8 3.05 5.04 -8.09
CA ALA A 8 3.47 4.86 -6.69
C ALA A 8 3.61 3.36 -6.36
N MET A 9 2.63 2.55 -6.76
CA MET A 9 2.67 1.11 -6.56
C MET A 9 3.75 0.42 -7.39
N ARG A 10 3.95 0.83 -8.65
CA ARG A 10 4.99 0.26 -9.52
C ARG A 10 6.40 0.57 -9.06
N ARG A 11 6.65 1.80 -8.62
CA ARG A 11 7.99 2.29 -8.27
C ARG A 11 8.38 2.02 -6.82
N PHE A 12 7.40 1.96 -5.91
CA PHE A 12 7.67 1.94 -4.46
C PHE A 12 6.86 0.88 -3.68
N GLY A 13 5.87 0.25 -4.31
CA GLY A 13 5.00 -0.75 -3.66
C GLY A 13 4.09 -0.19 -2.57
N SER A 14 3.83 1.11 -2.59
CA SER A 14 3.05 1.81 -1.59
C SER A 14 2.32 3.01 -2.19
N ASP A 15 1.09 3.24 -1.76
CA ASP A 15 0.30 4.45 -2.02
C ASP A 15 0.77 5.68 -1.23
N LYS A 16 1.71 5.49 -0.32
CA LYS A 16 2.34 6.52 0.51
C LYS A 16 3.86 6.36 0.53
N PRO A 17 4.53 6.53 -0.61
CA PRO A 17 5.97 6.28 -0.69
C PRO A 17 6.78 7.31 0.10
N ASP A 18 7.84 6.84 0.76
CA ASP A 18 8.87 7.72 1.31
C ASP A 18 9.83 8.16 0.21
N MET A 19 9.80 9.45 -0.09
CA MET A 19 10.57 10.07 -1.19
C MET A 19 11.88 10.73 -0.72
N ARG A 20 12.29 10.54 0.55
CA ARG A 20 13.56 11.10 1.06
C ARG A 20 14.79 10.42 0.47
N PHE A 21 14.63 9.26 -0.13
CA PHE A 21 15.68 8.46 -0.76
C PHE A 21 15.18 7.80 -2.05
N GLY A 22 16.10 7.39 -2.91
CA GLY A 22 15.82 6.66 -4.14
C GLY A 22 15.44 5.20 -3.89
N MET A 23 16.18 4.25 -4.48
CA MET A 23 15.97 2.80 -4.38
C MET A 23 14.59 2.39 -4.95
N GLU A 24 14.27 2.94 -6.14
CA GLU A 24 13.04 2.58 -6.85
C GLU A 24 13.10 1.12 -7.33
N PHE A 25 11.93 0.53 -7.52
CA PHE A 25 11.84 -0.81 -8.08
C PHE A 25 12.25 -0.84 -9.55
N VAL A 26 12.93 -1.92 -9.92
CA VAL A 26 13.19 -2.28 -11.31
C VAL A 26 12.43 -3.57 -11.61
N GLU A 27 11.57 -3.55 -12.63
CA GLU A 27 10.89 -4.75 -13.12
C GLU A 27 11.88 -5.60 -13.93
N LEU A 28 11.94 -6.88 -13.61
CA LEU A 28 13.01 -7.79 -14.06
C LEU A 28 12.48 -9.01 -14.82
N ALA A 29 11.17 -9.10 -15.07
CA ALA A 29 10.59 -10.26 -15.75
C ALA A 29 11.21 -10.50 -17.14
N ASP A 30 11.39 -9.48 -17.93
CA ASP A 30 12.01 -9.53 -19.27
C ASP A 30 13.51 -9.90 -19.26
N THR A 31 14.16 -9.78 -18.11
CA THR A 31 15.59 -10.09 -17.94
C THR A 31 15.83 -11.48 -17.34
N LEU A 32 14.95 -11.93 -16.43
CA LEU A 32 15.19 -13.11 -15.62
C LEU A 32 14.21 -14.25 -15.90
N LYS A 33 13.00 -13.96 -16.38
CA LYS A 33 12.01 -15.00 -16.69
C LYS A 33 12.36 -15.67 -18.01
N ASP A 34 12.33 -16.99 -18.02
CA ASP A 34 12.61 -17.81 -19.21
C ASP A 34 14.01 -17.62 -19.86
N THR A 35 14.94 -16.96 -19.12
CA THR A 35 16.33 -16.75 -19.56
C THR A 35 17.33 -17.70 -18.85
N GLY A 36 16.82 -18.55 -17.94
CA GLY A 36 17.58 -19.53 -17.19
C GLY A 36 16.68 -20.63 -16.64
N GLU A 37 17.28 -21.58 -15.92
CA GLU A 37 16.57 -22.76 -15.40
C GLU A 37 15.99 -22.56 -14.00
N PHE A 38 15.89 -21.34 -13.49
CA PHE A 38 15.35 -21.06 -12.16
C PHE A 38 13.83 -21.06 -12.16
N ALA A 39 13.24 -22.22 -11.85
CA ALA A 39 11.80 -22.47 -11.90
C ALA A 39 10.95 -21.45 -11.13
N VAL A 40 11.45 -20.89 -10.02
CA VAL A 40 10.73 -19.89 -9.22
C VAL A 40 10.47 -18.61 -10.01
N PHE A 41 11.44 -18.16 -10.80
CA PHE A 41 11.26 -16.96 -11.64
C PHE A 41 10.46 -17.28 -12.90
N ASN A 42 10.65 -18.46 -13.48
CA ASN A 42 9.91 -18.86 -14.69
C ASN A 42 8.40 -19.00 -14.45
N SER A 43 7.99 -19.38 -13.23
CA SER A 43 6.58 -19.48 -12.85
C SER A 43 5.96 -18.18 -12.30
N ALA A 44 6.78 -17.17 -12.03
CA ALA A 44 6.30 -15.95 -11.39
C ALA A 44 5.51 -15.05 -12.36
N GLU A 45 4.47 -14.39 -11.86
CA GLU A 45 3.79 -13.31 -12.58
C GLU A 45 4.63 -12.02 -12.54
N TYR A 46 5.25 -11.75 -11.39
CA TYR A 46 6.06 -10.56 -11.17
C TYR A 46 7.45 -10.91 -10.64
N ILE A 47 8.45 -10.26 -11.20
CA ILE A 47 9.83 -10.26 -10.70
C ILE A 47 10.28 -8.81 -10.61
N GLY A 48 10.67 -8.36 -9.45
CA GLY A 48 11.16 -7.00 -9.23
C GLY A 48 12.26 -6.95 -8.18
N GLY A 49 13.06 -5.90 -8.25
CA GLY A 49 14.18 -5.75 -7.33
C GLY A 49 14.50 -4.30 -7.00
N ILE A 50 15.35 -4.14 -5.99
CA ILE A 50 15.94 -2.88 -5.56
C ILE A 50 17.46 -3.00 -5.55
N CYS A 51 18.14 -1.89 -5.83
CA CYS A 51 19.60 -1.77 -5.74
C CYS A 51 19.99 -1.04 -4.45
N ALA A 52 20.59 -1.77 -3.51
CA ALA A 52 21.15 -1.22 -2.28
C ALA A 52 22.61 -0.81 -2.51
N LYS A 53 22.84 0.48 -2.66
CA LYS A 53 24.14 1.05 -2.98
C LYS A 53 25.17 0.75 -1.87
N GLY A 54 26.37 0.32 -2.26
CA GLY A 54 27.49 0.06 -1.35
C GLY A 54 27.32 -1.17 -0.43
N CYS A 55 26.32 -2.03 -0.63
CA CYS A 55 25.97 -3.13 0.27
C CYS A 55 26.51 -4.51 -0.16
N ALA A 56 27.37 -4.62 -1.18
CA ALA A 56 27.95 -5.91 -1.61
C ALA A 56 28.74 -6.61 -0.49
N THR A 57 29.22 -5.85 0.50
CA THR A 57 29.95 -6.38 1.65
C THR A 57 29.08 -7.08 2.70
N TYR A 58 27.76 -7.06 2.55
CA TYR A 58 26.84 -7.77 3.47
C TYR A 58 27.25 -9.24 3.61
N THR A 59 27.41 -9.64 4.86
CA THR A 59 27.77 -11.03 5.20
C THR A 59 26.62 -11.98 4.94
N ARG A 60 26.91 -13.29 4.88
CA ARG A 60 25.90 -14.33 4.78
C ARG A 60 24.80 -14.17 5.83
N LYS A 61 25.21 -13.93 7.09
CA LYS A 61 24.29 -13.73 8.21
C LYS A 61 23.32 -12.55 7.99
N GLN A 62 23.82 -11.43 7.47
CA GLN A 62 22.95 -10.26 7.16
C GLN A 62 21.97 -10.54 6.04
N LEU A 63 22.38 -11.31 5.02
CA LEU A 63 21.50 -11.71 3.92
C LEU A 63 20.46 -12.74 4.38
N ASP A 64 20.83 -13.67 5.24
CA ASP A 64 19.90 -14.62 5.85
C ASP A 64 18.87 -13.87 6.72
N GLN A 65 19.29 -12.88 7.52
CA GLN A 65 18.37 -12.01 8.28
C GLN A 65 17.37 -11.25 7.39
N LEU A 66 17.79 -10.75 6.22
CA LEU A 66 16.86 -10.11 5.28
C LEU A 66 15.88 -11.12 4.69
N THR A 67 16.35 -12.33 4.43
CA THR A 67 15.49 -13.42 3.93
C THR A 67 14.45 -13.82 4.98
N ASP A 68 14.84 -13.95 6.24
CA ASP A 68 13.94 -14.26 7.35
C ASP A 68 12.94 -13.11 7.57
N PHE A 69 13.39 -11.87 7.45
CA PHE A 69 12.54 -10.68 7.56
C PHE A 69 11.41 -10.70 6.52
N VAL A 70 11.73 -10.89 5.22
CA VAL A 70 10.70 -10.89 4.18
C VAL A 70 9.79 -12.14 4.26
N LYS A 71 10.27 -13.25 4.83
CA LYS A 71 9.48 -14.46 5.04
C LYS A 71 8.63 -14.44 6.30
N SER A 72 8.78 -13.42 7.15
CA SER A 72 7.97 -13.30 8.37
C SER A 72 6.47 -13.31 8.03
N PRO A 73 5.60 -13.81 8.95
CA PRO A 73 4.15 -13.91 8.69
C PRO A 73 3.50 -12.58 8.31
N GLN A 74 4.03 -11.47 8.80
CA GLN A 74 3.53 -10.12 8.53
C GLN A 74 3.77 -9.68 7.08
N ILE A 75 4.85 -10.15 6.45
CA ILE A 75 5.22 -9.82 5.06
C ILE A 75 4.80 -10.95 4.13
N GLY A 76 5.09 -12.20 4.50
CA GLY A 76 4.63 -13.41 3.83
C GLY A 76 5.22 -13.61 2.43
N ALA A 77 6.46 -13.14 2.18
CA ALA A 77 7.16 -13.42 0.93
C ALA A 77 7.67 -14.87 0.89
N LYS A 78 7.73 -15.45 -0.30
CA LYS A 78 8.22 -16.83 -0.48
C LYS A 78 9.74 -16.95 -0.30
N GLY A 79 10.50 -15.87 -0.56
CA GLY A 79 11.96 -15.85 -0.44
C GLY A 79 12.55 -14.52 -0.93
N LEU A 80 13.88 -14.45 -0.87
CA LEU A 80 14.68 -13.33 -1.35
C LEU A 80 15.85 -13.87 -2.14
N VAL A 81 16.01 -13.41 -3.38
CA VAL A 81 17.20 -13.63 -4.20
C VAL A 81 18.08 -12.39 -4.10
N TYR A 82 19.39 -12.60 -4.00
CA TYR A 82 20.34 -11.50 -4.00
C TYR A 82 21.45 -11.70 -5.03
N ALA A 83 21.97 -10.61 -5.53
CA ALA A 83 23.19 -10.58 -6.34
C ALA A 83 24.11 -9.46 -5.87
N LYS A 84 25.40 -9.75 -5.77
CA LYS A 84 26.45 -8.81 -5.40
C LYS A 84 27.22 -8.39 -6.64
N VAL A 85 27.45 -7.11 -6.80
CA VAL A 85 28.40 -6.60 -7.80
C VAL A 85 29.75 -6.44 -7.12
N ASN A 86 30.69 -7.30 -7.45
CA ASN A 86 32.03 -7.31 -6.89
C ASN A 86 32.84 -6.09 -7.33
N ALA A 87 33.97 -5.83 -6.67
CA ALA A 87 34.85 -4.69 -6.97
C ALA A 87 35.42 -4.72 -8.41
N ASP A 88 35.56 -5.89 -8.99
CA ASP A 88 35.98 -6.08 -10.39
C ASP A 88 34.82 -5.93 -11.40
N GLY A 89 33.63 -5.63 -10.92
CA GLY A 89 32.42 -5.48 -11.74
C GLY A 89 31.68 -6.80 -12.04
N SER A 90 32.23 -7.96 -11.64
CA SER A 90 31.57 -9.24 -11.82
C SER A 90 30.34 -9.36 -10.91
N VAL A 91 29.35 -10.13 -11.35
CA VAL A 91 28.12 -10.34 -10.58
C VAL A 91 28.11 -11.76 -10.02
N LYS A 92 27.88 -11.88 -8.68
CA LYS A 92 27.70 -13.16 -7.99
C LYS A 92 26.32 -13.19 -7.35
N SER A 93 25.50 -14.15 -7.73
CA SER A 93 24.13 -14.31 -7.23
C SER A 93 23.96 -15.56 -6.38
N SER A 94 22.93 -15.56 -5.52
CA SER A 94 22.47 -16.77 -4.82
C SER A 94 21.89 -17.83 -5.77
N VAL A 95 21.62 -17.46 -7.01
CA VAL A 95 21.04 -18.30 -8.07
C VAL A 95 21.91 -18.36 -9.33
N ASP A 96 23.18 -17.98 -9.23
CA ASP A 96 24.11 -17.87 -10.37
C ASP A 96 24.25 -19.16 -11.19
N LYS A 97 24.12 -20.33 -10.57
CA LYS A 97 24.16 -21.64 -11.24
C LYS A 97 23.04 -21.84 -12.29
N PHE A 98 22.00 -21.05 -12.26
CA PHE A 98 20.86 -21.14 -13.17
C PHE A 98 20.91 -20.13 -14.32
N TYR A 99 21.85 -19.19 -14.28
CA TYR A 99 21.94 -18.07 -15.24
C TYR A 99 23.32 -17.96 -15.85
N SER A 100 23.38 -17.58 -17.13
CA SER A 100 24.64 -17.26 -17.78
C SER A 100 25.22 -15.93 -17.25
N GLN A 101 26.53 -15.73 -17.43
CA GLN A 101 27.17 -14.47 -17.08
C GLN A 101 26.60 -13.29 -17.85
N GLU A 102 26.15 -13.50 -19.09
CA GLU A 102 25.48 -12.50 -19.91
C GLU A 102 24.17 -12.01 -19.26
N VAL A 103 23.33 -12.92 -18.76
CA VAL A 103 22.08 -12.58 -18.07
C VAL A 103 22.36 -11.82 -16.78
N LEU A 104 23.38 -12.22 -16.02
CA LEU A 104 23.77 -11.51 -14.79
C LEU A 104 24.32 -10.11 -15.09
N GLU A 105 25.04 -9.93 -16.17
CA GLU A 105 25.51 -8.63 -16.62
C GLU A 105 24.34 -7.73 -17.08
N ASN A 106 23.38 -8.29 -17.80
CA ASN A 106 22.15 -7.60 -18.20
C ASN A 106 21.33 -7.17 -16.96
N LEU A 107 21.23 -8.01 -15.94
CA LEU A 107 20.62 -7.70 -14.67
C LEU A 107 21.29 -6.49 -14.00
N LYS A 108 22.63 -6.50 -13.90
CA LYS A 108 23.42 -5.40 -13.33
C LYS A 108 23.15 -4.08 -14.08
N ASN A 109 23.21 -4.13 -15.41
CA ASN A 109 23.00 -2.95 -16.26
C ASN A 109 21.58 -2.41 -16.14
N LYS A 110 20.58 -3.27 -16.16
CA LYS A 110 19.17 -2.88 -16.00
C LYS A 110 18.88 -2.24 -14.65
N MET A 111 19.49 -2.74 -13.60
CA MET A 111 19.37 -2.18 -12.25
C MET A 111 20.32 -0.99 -12.00
N GLN A 112 21.08 -0.55 -12.99
CA GLN A 112 22.07 0.52 -12.90
C GLN A 112 23.00 0.34 -11.69
N ALA A 113 23.43 -0.91 -11.48
CA ALA A 113 24.25 -1.26 -10.35
C ALA A 113 25.74 -1.08 -10.69
N GLU A 114 26.47 -0.62 -9.70
CA GLU A 114 27.91 -0.34 -9.76
C GLU A 114 28.69 -1.33 -8.89
N PRO A 115 30.00 -1.47 -9.10
CA PRO A 115 30.85 -2.23 -8.18
C PRO A 115 30.64 -1.83 -6.72
N GLY A 116 30.36 -2.82 -5.87
CA GLY A 116 30.06 -2.59 -4.46
C GLY A 116 28.56 -2.62 -4.12
N ASP A 117 27.67 -2.69 -5.10
CA ASP A 117 26.22 -2.70 -4.87
C ASP A 117 25.65 -4.09 -4.61
N LEU A 118 24.55 -4.13 -3.89
CA LEU A 118 23.76 -5.33 -3.60
C LEU A 118 22.37 -5.22 -4.28
N LEU A 119 22.04 -6.19 -5.09
CA LEU A 119 20.72 -6.34 -5.71
C LEU A 119 19.88 -7.29 -4.88
N LEU A 120 18.68 -6.87 -4.53
CA LEU A 120 17.70 -7.66 -3.77
C LEU A 120 16.46 -7.84 -4.64
N ILE A 121 16.09 -9.10 -4.90
CA ILE A 121 15.08 -9.45 -5.91
C ILE A 121 14.02 -10.33 -5.27
N MET A 122 12.77 -10.01 -5.51
CA MET A 122 11.61 -10.78 -5.09
C MET A 122 10.74 -11.13 -6.27
N SER A 123 10.03 -12.24 -6.16
CA SER A 123 9.09 -12.71 -7.17
C SER A 123 7.84 -13.30 -6.52
N GLY A 124 6.75 -13.31 -7.26
CA GLY A 124 5.48 -13.88 -6.82
C GLY A 124 4.49 -14.05 -7.96
N ASP A 125 3.40 -14.73 -7.64
CA ASP A 125 2.26 -15.05 -8.50
C ASP A 125 1.13 -13.99 -8.41
N ASP A 126 1.36 -12.91 -7.66
CA ASP A 126 0.53 -11.72 -7.59
C ASP A 126 1.46 -10.49 -7.60
N ALA A 127 1.37 -9.72 -8.67
CA ALA A 127 2.23 -8.56 -8.89
C ALA A 127 2.03 -7.49 -7.82
N MET A 128 0.78 -7.20 -7.42
CA MET A 128 0.49 -6.16 -6.46
C MET A 128 0.95 -6.54 -5.05
N LYS A 129 0.71 -7.77 -4.65
CA LYS A 129 1.18 -8.32 -3.37
C LYS A 129 2.71 -8.30 -3.29
N THR A 130 3.37 -8.74 -4.36
CA THR A 130 4.84 -8.79 -4.41
C THR A 130 5.46 -7.40 -4.38
N ARG A 131 4.87 -6.41 -5.05
CA ARG A 131 5.29 -5.00 -4.95
C ARG A 131 5.16 -4.45 -3.53
N LYS A 132 4.04 -4.72 -2.84
CA LYS A 132 3.86 -4.34 -1.43
C LYS A 132 4.95 -4.95 -0.53
N GLN A 133 5.25 -6.25 -0.71
CA GLN A 133 6.31 -6.94 0.03
C GLN A 133 7.71 -6.33 -0.25
N LEU A 134 8.01 -6.04 -1.51
CA LEU A 134 9.25 -5.37 -1.91
C LEU A 134 9.33 -3.95 -1.33
N GLY A 135 8.19 -3.26 -1.20
CA GLY A 135 8.10 -1.94 -0.55
C GLY A 135 8.51 -1.99 0.92
N VAL A 136 8.11 -3.03 1.63
CA VAL A 136 8.53 -3.23 3.03
C VAL A 136 10.05 -3.49 3.10
N LEU A 137 10.60 -4.30 2.20
CA LEU A 137 12.05 -4.52 2.12
C LEU A 137 12.82 -3.23 1.79
N ARG A 138 12.27 -2.38 0.89
CA ARG A 138 12.84 -1.08 0.55
C ARG A 138 12.97 -0.18 1.78
N LEU A 139 11.95 -0.12 2.63
CA LEU A 139 11.97 0.67 3.86
C LEU A 139 12.94 0.10 4.90
N GLU A 140 12.97 -1.22 5.07
CA GLU A 140 13.93 -1.90 5.95
C GLU A 140 15.38 -1.59 5.53
N MET A 141 15.68 -1.66 4.24
CA MET A 141 17.01 -1.30 3.73
C MET A 141 17.34 0.17 3.96
N ALA A 142 16.35 1.05 3.78
CA ALA A 142 16.54 2.47 4.04
C ALA A 142 16.83 2.76 5.52
N ASP A 143 16.18 2.05 6.44
CA ASP A 143 16.44 2.17 7.88
C ASP A 143 17.86 1.67 8.24
N ARG A 144 18.25 0.50 7.73
CA ARG A 144 19.61 -0.05 7.93
C ARG A 144 20.72 0.86 7.41
N LEU A 145 20.42 1.64 6.37
CA LEU A 145 21.37 2.56 5.72
C LEU A 145 21.26 4.00 6.23
N GLY A 146 20.35 4.29 7.17
CA GLY A 146 20.15 5.63 7.72
C GLY A 146 19.65 6.65 6.69
N LEU A 147 18.92 6.21 5.64
CA LEU A 147 18.47 7.08 4.54
C LEU A 147 17.20 7.88 4.88
N ARG A 148 16.50 7.53 5.96
CA ARG A 148 15.27 8.17 6.40
C ARG A 148 15.52 9.28 7.40
N ASP A 149 16.19 10.35 6.94
CA ASP A 149 16.50 11.52 7.77
C ASP A 149 15.21 12.18 8.29
N LYS A 150 15.02 12.22 9.62
CA LYS A 150 13.84 12.78 10.28
C LYS A 150 13.73 14.31 10.12
N ASN A 151 14.84 14.99 9.79
CA ASN A 151 14.88 16.43 9.58
C ASN A 151 14.52 16.85 8.15
N LYS A 152 14.29 15.89 7.26
CA LYS A 152 13.85 16.14 5.87
C LYS A 152 12.37 15.83 5.72
N PHE A 153 11.65 16.71 5.02
CA PHE A 153 10.24 16.57 4.71
C PHE A 153 10.07 16.47 3.20
N ALA A 154 9.75 15.29 2.71
CA ALA A 154 9.48 15.00 1.31
C ALA A 154 7.98 14.87 1.09
N LEU A 155 7.37 15.91 0.53
CA LEU A 155 5.93 16.00 0.29
C LEU A 155 5.59 15.63 -1.15
N LEU A 156 4.49 14.88 -1.31
CA LEU A 156 3.90 14.61 -2.62
C LEU A 156 2.38 14.46 -2.49
N TRP A 157 1.71 14.58 -3.64
CA TRP A 157 0.34 14.15 -3.82
C TRP A 157 0.32 12.80 -4.52
N VAL A 158 -0.40 11.85 -3.97
CA VAL A 158 -0.80 10.64 -4.69
C VAL A 158 -2.22 10.86 -5.21
N VAL A 159 -2.42 10.58 -6.49
CA VAL A 159 -3.66 10.88 -7.22
C VAL A 159 -4.08 9.70 -8.08
N ASP A 160 -5.25 9.79 -8.70
CA ASP A 160 -5.72 8.78 -9.66
C ASP A 160 -5.79 7.37 -9.07
N PHE A 161 -6.30 7.29 -7.83
CA PHE A 161 -6.55 6.02 -7.16
C PHE A 161 -7.58 5.17 -7.94
N PRO A 162 -7.54 3.84 -7.84
CA PRO A 162 -8.66 3.02 -8.27
C PRO A 162 -9.94 3.47 -7.56
N MET A 163 -11.07 3.49 -8.29
CA MET A 163 -12.38 3.78 -7.70
C MET A 163 -12.88 2.63 -6.85
N PHE A 164 -12.58 1.41 -7.28
CA PHE A 164 -13.03 0.17 -6.69
C PHE A 164 -11.85 -0.78 -6.45
N GLU A 165 -12.04 -1.67 -5.49
CA GLU A 165 -11.18 -2.82 -5.24
C GLU A 165 -12.04 -4.08 -5.17
N TRP A 166 -11.49 -5.21 -5.60
CA TRP A 166 -12.16 -6.49 -5.49
C TRP A 166 -11.97 -7.08 -4.10
N SER A 167 -13.05 -7.52 -3.47
CA SER A 167 -13.03 -8.27 -2.22
C SER A 167 -13.30 -9.74 -2.48
N ASP A 168 -12.30 -10.59 -2.24
CA ASP A 168 -12.46 -12.05 -2.32
C ASP A 168 -13.41 -12.56 -1.21
N GLU A 169 -13.42 -11.93 -0.05
CA GLU A 169 -14.27 -12.28 1.08
C GLU A 169 -15.75 -12.02 0.77
N GLU A 170 -16.05 -10.84 0.20
CA GLU A 170 -17.42 -10.46 -0.13
C GLU A 170 -17.81 -10.83 -1.58
N ASN A 171 -16.86 -11.32 -2.38
CA ASN A 171 -17.03 -11.68 -3.81
C ASN A 171 -17.72 -10.56 -4.62
N ARG A 172 -17.28 -9.31 -4.41
CA ARG A 172 -17.80 -8.13 -5.09
C ARG A 172 -16.81 -6.96 -5.09
N LEU A 173 -17.10 -5.95 -5.88
CA LEU A 173 -16.39 -4.68 -5.84
C LEU A 173 -16.77 -3.90 -4.57
N LEU A 174 -15.76 -3.34 -3.90
CA LEU A 174 -15.89 -2.38 -2.81
C LEU A 174 -15.38 -1.02 -3.28
N ALA A 175 -15.86 0.06 -2.67
CA ALA A 175 -15.28 1.38 -2.90
C ALA A 175 -13.92 1.46 -2.19
N MET A 176 -12.86 1.82 -2.90
CA MET A 176 -11.53 1.94 -2.30
C MET A 176 -11.47 3.02 -1.20
N HIS A 177 -12.22 4.12 -1.36
CA HIS A 177 -12.37 5.17 -0.34
C HIS A 177 -13.77 5.15 0.26
N HIS A 178 -14.76 5.63 -0.50
CA HIS A 178 -16.17 5.59 -0.12
C HIS A 178 -17.08 5.82 -1.34
N PRO A 179 -18.37 5.44 -1.27
CA PRO A 179 -19.26 5.44 -2.43
C PRO A 179 -19.65 6.85 -2.96
N PHE A 180 -19.31 7.91 -2.26
CA PHE A 180 -19.60 9.30 -2.68
C PHE A 180 -18.44 9.97 -3.41
N THR A 181 -17.33 9.29 -3.60
CA THR A 181 -16.17 9.78 -4.37
C THR A 181 -16.54 9.88 -5.85
N MET A 182 -16.21 11.01 -6.47
CA MET A 182 -16.41 11.23 -7.90
C MET A 182 -15.41 10.38 -8.69
N PRO A 183 -15.84 9.60 -9.69
CA PRO A 183 -14.91 9.03 -10.66
C PRO A 183 -14.27 10.15 -11.51
N LYS A 184 -13.14 9.85 -12.14
CA LYS A 184 -12.60 10.73 -13.17
C LYS A 184 -13.63 10.90 -14.28
N PRO A 185 -13.89 12.15 -14.78
CA PRO A 185 -14.92 12.37 -15.79
C PRO A 185 -14.74 11.52 -17.05
N GLU A 186 -13.50 11.35 -17.49
CA GLU A 186 -13.12 10.57 -18.66
C GLU A 186 -13.39 9.06 -18.49
N ASP A 187 -13.43 8.56 -17.24
CA ASP A 187 -13.60 7.14 -16.92
C ASP A 187 -15.08 6.77 -16.65
N ILE A 188 -15.99 7.75 -16.55
CA ILE A 188 -17.42 7.50 -16.28
C ILE A 188 -18.06 6.48 -17.26
N PRO A 189 -17.77 6.51 -18.57
CA PRO A 189 -18.31 5.50 -19.49
C PRO A 189 -17.85 4.07 -19.17
N MET A 190 -16.70 3.88 -18.53
CA MET A 190 -16.14 2.58 -18.17
C MET A 190 -16.92 1.89 -17.05
N LEU A 191 -17.74 2.61 -16.29
CA LEU A 191 -18.59 2.03 -15.24
C LEU A 191 -19.56 0.94 -15.75
N ASP A 192 -19.90 0.94 -17.03
CA ASP A 192 -20.79 -0.04 -17.63
C ASP A 192 -20.07 -1.27 -18.18
N THR A 193 -18.77 -1.19 -18.42
CA THR A 193 -17.99 -2.20 -19.16
C THR A 193 -16.83 -2.77 -18.38
N THR A 194 -16.08 -1.94 -17.70
CA THR A 194 -14.82 -2.27 -16.98
C THR A 194 -14.70 -1.44 -15.70
N PRO A 195 -15.65 -1.58 -14.75
CA PRO A 195 -15.68 -0.74 -13.55
C PRO A 195 -14.39 -0.86 -12.71
N GLU A 196 -13.71 -2.01 -12.76
CA GLU A 196 -12.44 -2.25 -12.06
C GLU A 196 -11.29 -1.36 -12.55
N LYS A 197 -11.43 -0.71 -13.72
CA LYS A 197 -10.42 0.20 -14.29
C LYS A 197 -10.74 1.69 -14.06
N VAL A 198 -11.90 1.99 -13.48
CA VAL A 198 -12.31 3.36 -13.21
C VAL A 198 -11.43 3.97 -12.13
N ARG A 199 -10.91 5.17 -12.39
CA ARG A 199 -10.13 5.93 -11.40
C ARG A 199 -11.01 6.89 -10.63
N ALA A 200 -10.71 7.05 -9.36
CA ALA A 200 -11.32 8.03 -8.48
C ALA A 200 -10.68 9.41 -8.65
N ASN A 201 -11.49 10.46 -8.53
CA ASN A 201 -11.00 11.83 -8.35
C ASN A 201 -10.70 12.08 -6.87
N ALA A 202 -9.80 11.25 -6.34
CA ALA A 202 -9.30 11.28 -4.97
C ALA A 202 -7.81 11.64 -4.97
N TYR A 203 -7.36 12.16 -3.85
CA TYR A 203 -5.99 12.65 -3.69
C TYR A 203 -5.58 12.57 -2.23
N ASP A 204 -4.38 12.04 -1.98
CA ASP A 204 -3.76 11.99 -0.67
C ASP A 204 -2.46 12.80 -0.65
N MET A 205 -2.28 13.58 0.39
CA MET A 205 -1.00 14.21 0.69
C MET A 205 -0.17 13.26 1.52
N VAL A 206 1.02 12.96 1.04
CA VAL A 206 1.98 12.07 1.68
C VAL A 206 3.22 12.86 2.09
N CYS A 207 3.71 12.60 3.29
CA CYS A 207 4.97 13.11 3.79
C CYS A 207 5.78 11.98 4.43
N ASN A 208 7.00 11.75 3.94
CA ASN A 208 7.94 10.79 4.54
C ASN A 208 7.39 9.36 4.72
N GLY A 209 6.56 8.89 3.82
CA GLY A 209 5.94 7.57 3.91
C GLY A 209 4.65 7.51 4.74
N VAL A 210 4.15 8.67 5.18
CA VAL A 210 2.91 8.80 5.95
C VAL A 210 1.89 9.60 5.15
N GLU A 211 0.69 9.09 5.00
CA GLU A 211 -0.47 9.87 4.53
C GLU A 211 -0.84 10.87 5.62
N VAL A 212 -0.63 12.14 5.35
CA VAL A 212 -0.85 13.24 6.31
C VAL A 212 -2.17 13.97 6.10
N GLY A 213 -2.84 13.69 5.02
CA GLY A 213 -4.17 14.19 4.71
C GLY A 213 -4.68 13.59 3.42
N GLY A 214 -5.97 13.53 3.26
CA GLY A 214 -6.60 12.99 2.08
C GLY A 214 -7.98 13.58 1.82
N GLY A 215 -8.46 13.44 0.60
CA GLY A 215 -9.75 13.94 0.18
C GLY A 215 -10.15 13.51 -1.22
N SER A 216 -11.29 13.99 -1.63
CA SER A 216 -11.79 13.74 -2.98
C SER A 216 -12.78 14.81 -3.44
N ILE A 217 -12.98 14.87 -4.74
CA ILE A 217 -14.17 15.50 -5.32
C ILE A 217 -15.34 14.55 -5.12
N ARG A 218 -16.51 15.09 -4.82
CA ARG A 218 -17.72 14.34 -4.48
C ARG A 218 -18.69 14.27 -5.64
N ILE A 219 -19.43 13.16 -5.71
CA ILE A 219 -20.56 13.05 -6.64
C ILE A 219 -21.67 13.98 -6.15
N HIS A 220 -22.20 14.80 -7.08
CA HIS A 220 -23.34 15.69 -6.85
C HIS A 220 -24.48 15.41 -7.83
N ASP A 221 -24.27 14.54 -8.83
CA ASP A 221 -25.30 14.07 -9.75
C ASP A 221 -25.95 12.78 -9.22
N SER A 222 -27.28 12.83 -9.05
CA SER A 222 -28.03 11.71 -8.47
C SER A 222 -28.04 10.45 -9.34
N LYS A 223 -27.97 10.61 -10.69
CA LYS A 223 -27.96 9.48 -11.61
C LYS A 223 -26.61 8.76 -11.57
N LEU A 224 -25.53 9.52 -11.52
CA LEU A 224 -24.18 8.97 -11.35
C LEU A 224 -24.07 8.27 -10.00
N GLN A 225 -24.59 8.86 -8.92
CA GLN A 225 -24.58 8.24 -7.59
C GLN A 225 -25.33 6.89 -7.58
N ALA A 226 -26.50 6.82 -8.20
CA ALA A 226 -27.26 5.57 -8.31
C ALA A 226 -26.49 4.50 -9.10
N LYS A 227 -25.75 4.90 -10.12
CA LYS A 227 -24.90 4.02 -10.91
C LYS A 227 -23.74 3.45 -10.07
N ILE A 228 -23.06 4.28 -9.28
CA ILE A 228 -22.00 3.84 -8.36
C ILE A 228 -22.56 2.84 -7.35
N PHE A 229 -23.71 3.13 -6.71
CA PHE A 229 -24.33 2.19 -5.79
C PHE A 229 -24.64 0.84 -6.43
N LYS A 230 -25.18 0.86 -7.65
CA LYS A 230 -25.44 -0.36 -8.41
C LYS A 230 -24.16 -1.16 -8.67
N THR A 231 -23.06 -0.50 -9.06
CA THR A 231 -21.74 -1.14 -9.27
C THR A 231 -21.22 -1.79 -7.98
N LEU A 232 -21.49 -1.18 -6.82
CA LEU A 232 -21.13 -1.71 -5.51
C LEU A 232 -22.11 -2.79 -4.99
N GLY A 233 -23.12 -3.18 -5.78
CA GLY A 233 -24.08 -4.22 -5.40
C GLY A 233 -25.20 -3.75 -4.45
N PHE A 234 -25.43 -2.43 -4.30
CA PHE A 234 -26.59 -1.94 -3.57
C PHE A 234 -27.86 -2.04 -4.40
N THR A 235 -28.94 -2.55 -3.81
CA THR A 235 -30.28 -2.33 -4.37
C THR A 235 -30.73 -0.89 -4.08
N PRO A 236 -31.67 -0.35 -4.90
CA PRO A 236 -32.20 0.99 -4.63
C PRO A 236 -32.76 1.16 -3.21
N GLU A 237 -33.44 0.12 -2.72
CA GLU A 237 -34.05 0.12 -1.36
C GLU A 237 -32.99 0.18 -0.29
N ARG A 238 -31.92 -0.62 -0.41
CA ARG A 238 -30.80 -0.61 0.53
C ARG A 238 -30.05 0.71 0.51
N ALA A 239 -29.80 1.27 -0.67
CA ALA A 239 -29.18 2.59 -0.80
C ALA A 239 -30.04 3.68 -0.16
N GLN A 240 -31.37 3.64 -0.37
CA GLN A 240 -32.32 4.58 0.25
C GLN A 240 -32.37 4.42 1.77
N GLN A 241 -32.34 3.20 2.28
CA GLN A 241 -32.35 2.94 3.73
C GLN A 241 -31.10 3.47 4.42
N GLN A 242 -29.92 3.28 3.82
CA GLN A 242 -28.66 3.67 4.44
C GLN A 242 -28.28 5.13 4.19
N PHE A 243 -28.53 5.66 3.00
CA PHE A 243 -28.06 6.96 2.53
C PHE A 243 -29.18 7.89 2.05
N GLY A 244 -30.44 7.50 2.23
CA GLY A 244 -31.59 8.23 1.72
C GLY A 244 -31.66 9.68 2.22
N PHE A 245 -31.24 9.94 3.45
CA PHE A 245 -31.19 11.30 4.00
C PHE A 245 -30.28 12.21 3.17
N LEU A 246 -29.10 11.75 2.78
CA LEU A 246 -28.15 12.49 1.97
C LEU A 246 -28.60 12.59 0.51
N MET A 247 -29.03 11.45 -0.07
CA MET A 247 -29.55 11.41 -1.44
C MET A 247 -30.77 12.31 -1.64
N ASN A 248 -31.65 12.39 -0.63
CA ASN A 248 -32.81 13.28 -0.67
C ASN A 248 -32.42 14.75 -0.53
N ALA A 249 -31.44 15.07 0.33
CA ALA A 249 -30.92 16.43 0.44
C ALA A 249 -30.34 16.91 -0.91
N PHE A 250 -29.66 16.07 -1.66
CA PHE A 250 -29.10 16.41 -2.96
C PHE A 250 -30.15 16.71 -4.04
N LYS A 251 -31.41 16.25 -3.88
CA LYS A 251 -32.53 16.61 -4.78
C LYS A 251 -32.88 18.08 -4.76
N TYR A 252 -32.54 18.78 -3.67
CA TYR A 252 -32.73 20.25 -3.57
C TYR A 252 -31.59 21.06 -4.19
N GLY A 253 -30.59 20.40 -4.74
CA GLY A 253 -29.44 20.97 -5.41
C GLY A 253 -28.18 20.86 -4.56
N ALA A 254 -27.22 20.07 -5.05
CA ALA A 254 -25.87 19.99 -4.48
C ALA A 254 -24.89 20.67 -5.45
N PRO A 255 -24.11 21.67 -5.02
CA PRO A 255 -23.06 22.22 -5.87
C PRO A 255 -21.95 21.19 -6.07
N PRO A 256 -21.13 21.33 -7.12
CA PRO A 256 -19.84 20.66 -7.17
C PRO A 256 -19.05 20.95 -5.88
N HIS A 257 -18.60 19.94 -5.21
CA HIS A 257 -17.89 20.07 -3.93
C HIS A 257 -16.83 19.00 -3.75
N GLY A 258 -15.93 19.27 -2.86
CA GLY A 258 -14.85 18.36 -2.47
C GLY A 258 -14.22 18.89 -1.20
N GLY A 259 -13.21 18.18 -0.72
CA GLY A 259 -12.54 18.58 0.50
C GLY A 259 -11.25 17.83 0.74
N LEU A 260 -10.56 18.27 1.78
CA LEU A 260 -9.32 17.67 2.26
C LEU A 260 -9.33 17.72 3.78
N ALA A 261 -8.97 16.62 4.42
CA ALA A 261 -8.79 16.55 5.87
C ALA A 261 -7.35 16.16 6.19
N TYR A 262 -6.74 16.87 7.13
CA TYR A 262 -5.40 16.57 7.62
C TYR A 262 -5.47 15.80 8.95
N GLY A 263 -4.59 14.80 9.09
CA GLY A 263 -4.38 14.10 10.36
C GLY A 263 -3.48 14.93 11.29
N LEU A 264 -4.07 15.66 12.24
CA LEU A 264 -3.31 16.51 13.15
C LEU A 264 -2.22 15.72 13.91
N ASP A 265 -2.57 14.58 14.46
CA ASP A 265 -1.62 13.75 15.22
C ASP A 265 -0.46 13.23 14.34
N ARG A 266 -0.75 12.93 13.07
CA ARG A 266 0.29 12.52 12.10
C ARG A 266 1.28 13.66 11.83
N TRP A 267 0.79 14.88 11.67
CA TRP A 267 1.65 16.07 11.49
C TRP A 267 2.46 16.36 12.74
N VAL A 268 1.84 16.31 13.92
CA VAL A 268 2.53 16.53 15.20
C VAL A 268 3.64 15.51 15.38
N SER A 269 3.38 14.22 15.14
CA SER A 269 4.41 13.17 15.27
C SER A 269 5.58 13.38 14.31
N LEU A 270 5.31 13.78 13.05
CA LEU A 270 6.35 14.05 12.06
C LEU A 270 7.21 15.24 12.45
N PHE A 271 6.63 16.35 12.89
CA PHE A 271 7.38 17.54 13.30
C PHE A 271 8.17 17.32 14.60
N ALA A 272 7.64 16.51 15.51
CA ALA A 272 8.31 16.14 16.74
C ALA A 272 9.37 15.02 16.55
N GLY A 273 9.47 14.43 15.34
CA GLY A 273 10.39 13.33 15.06
C GLY A 273 10.04 12.03 15.78
N LEU A 274 8.76 11.83 16.17
CA LEU A 274 8.27 10.66 16.89
C LEU A 274 8.00 9.50 15.93
N ASP A 275 8.15 8.29 16.42
CA ASP A 275 7.93 7.08 15.63
C ASP A 275 6.46 6.59 15.67
N SER A 276 5.66 7.12 16.61
CA SER A 276 4.26 6.73 16.79
C SER A 276 3.39 7.93 17.15
N ILE A 277 2.19 8.00 16.54
CA ILE A 277 1.15 8.96 16.95
C ILE A 277 0.65 8.74 18.38
N ARG A 278 0.89 7.57 18.98
CA ARG A 278 0.53 7.28 20.37
C ARG A 278 1.23 8.22 21.36
N ASP A 279 2.41 8.73 20.99
CA ASP A 279 3.16 9.68 21.80
C ASP A 279 2.57 11.11 21.74
N CYS A 280 1.65 11.37 20.80
CA CYS A 280 0.98 12.66 20.60
C CYS A 280 -0.47 12.67 21.09
N ILE A 281 -1.06 11.51 21.36
CA ILE A 281 -2.49 11.35 21.69
C ILE A 281 -2.64 11.20 23.20
N ALA A 282 -3.53 12.00 23.79
CA ALA A 282 -3.98 11.77 25.15
C ALA A 282 -4.79 10.46 25.20
N PHE A 283 -4.47 9.59 26.18
CA PHE A 283 -5.15 8.30 26.38
C PHE A 283 -5.09 7.35 25.18
N PRO A 284 -3.89 6.99 24.67
CA PRO A 284 -3.78 6.09 23.52
C PRO A 284 -4.24 4.67 23.89
N LYS A 285 -4.89 4.01 22.95
CA LYS A 285 -5.26 2.59 23.07
C LYS A 285 -4.01 1.69 22.93
N ASN A 286 -3.99 0.58 23.67
CA ASN A 286 -2.97 -0.46 23.50
C ASN A 286 -3.25 -1.33 22.24
N ASN A 287 -2.42 -2.35 22.00
CA ASN A 287 -2.55 -3.23 20.82
C ASN A 287 -3.83 -4.08 20.81
N SER A 288 -4.45 -4.31 21.97
CA SER A 288 -5.74 -4.98 22.08
C SER A 288 -6.95 -4.02 22.04
N GLY A 289 -6.71 -2.74 21.67
CA GLY A 289 -7.76 -1.74 21.59
C GLY A 289 -8.26 -1.23 22.95
N ARG A 290 -7.57 -1.55 24.03
CA ARG A 290 -7.96 -1.19 25.40
C ARG A 290 -7.38 0.17 25.78
N ASP A 291 -8.21 1.01 26.39
CA ASP A 291 -7.78 2.22 27.08
C ASP A 291 -7.33 1.84 28.49
N VAL A 292 -6.02 1.91 28.72
CA VAL A 292 -5.44 1.48 30.00
C VAL A 292 -5.62 2.50 31.13
N MET A 293 -5.96 3.75 30.81
CA MET A 293 -6.21 4.77 31.82
C MET A 293 -7.63 4.71 32.35
N LEU A 294 -8.61 4.48 31.48
CA LEU A 294 -10.02 4.40 31.84
C LEU A 294 -10.47 2.97 32.12
N ASP A 295 -9.57 1.98 31.92
CA ASP A 295 -9.88 0.56 31.99
C ASP A 295 -11.04 0.13 31.08
N ALA A 296 -11.14 0.78 29.90
CA ALA A 296 -12.19 0.53 28.91
C ALA A 296 -11.70 -0.37 27.77
N PRO A 297 -12.58 -1.21 27.16
CA PRO A 297 -13.99 -1.37 27.50
C PRO A 297 -14.20 -2.14 28.82
N ALA A 298 -15.29 -1.80 29.49
CA ALA A 298 -15.76 -2.49 30.69
C ALA A 298 -17.09 -3.19 30.41
N GLU A 299 -17.48 -4.14 31.28
CA GLU A 299 -18.78 -4.78 31.19
C GLU A 299 -19.90 -3.77 31.51
N LEU A 300 -21.02 -3.90 30.81
CA LEU A 300 -22.23 -3.13 31.06
C LEU A 300 -23.07 -3.79 32.13
N ASP A 301 -23.74 -3.00 32.95
CA ASP A 301 -24.71 -3.51 33.92
C ASP A 301 -25.90 -4.19 33.24
N ALA A 302 -26.39 -5.27 33.82
CA ALA A 302 -27.52 -6.03 33.27
C ALA A 302 -28.77 -5.14 33.05
N SER A 303 -29.01 -4.18 33.95
CA SER A 303 -30.11 -3.22 33.82
C SER A 303 -30.02 -2.35 32.58
N GLN A 304 -28.79 -1.95 32.17
CA GLN A 304 -28.57 -1.17 30.96
C GLN A 304 -28.83 -2.00 29.69
N LEU A 305 -28.41 -3.28 29.69
CA LEU A 305 -28.69 -4.20 28.61
C LEU A 305 -30.21 -4.46 28.46
N GLU A 306 -30.92 -4.62 29.57
CA GLU A 306 -32.38 -4.82 29.61
C GLU A 306 -33.13 -3.59 29.10
N GLU A 307 -32.76 -2.38 29.52
CA GLU A 307 -33.31 -1.13 29.02
C GLU A 307 -33.18 -0.99 27.51
N LEU A 308 -32.01 -1.33 26.96
CA LEU A 308 -31.70 -1.29 25.51
C LEU A 308 -32.31 -2.48 24.75
N LYS A 309 -32.88 -3.48 25.45
CA LYS A 309 -33.39 -4.74 24.86
C LYS A 309 -32.34 -5.48 24.02
N ILE A 310 -31.11 -5.52 24.50
CA ILE A 310 -29.99 -6.24 23.89
C ILE A 310 -29.40 -7.28 24.84
N SER A 311 -28.71 -8.26 24.30
CA SER A 311 -28.04 -9.29 25.12
C SER A 311 -26.66 -9.58 24.56
N VAL A 312 -25.72 -9.96 25.41
CA VAL A 312 -24.40 -10.42 25.02
C VAL A 312 -24.50 -11.89 24.61
N VAL A 313 -24.11 -12.19 23.37
CA VAL A 313 -23.98 -13.59 22.93
C VAL A 313 -22.69 -14.15 23.55
N LYS A 314 -22.86 -15.20 24.37
CA LYS A 314 -21.72 -15.94 24.92
C LYS A 314 -21.28 -16.95 23.87
N GLU A 315 -20.02 -16.87 23.42
CA GLU A 315 -19.42 -17.96 22.66
C GLU A 315 -19.31 -19.18 23.58
N GLU A 316 -19.93 -20.29 23.20
CA GLU A 316 -19.66 -21.58 23.83
C GLU A 316 -18.21 -21.96 23.54
N LYS A 317 -17.40 -22.09 24.58
CA LYS A 317 -15.98 -22.48 24.48
C LYS A 317 -15.83 -23.97 24.17
#